data_352433a66302066b883828f759bbcfb8
#
_entry.id   352433a66302066b883828f759bbcfb8
#
_cell.length_a   1.000
_cell.length_b   1.000
_cell.length_c   1.000
_cell.angle_alpha   90.00
_cell.angle_beta   90.00
_cell.angle_gamma   90.00
#
_symmetry.space_group_name_H-M   'P 1'
#
loop_
_entity.id
_entity.type
_entity.pdbx_description
1 polymer ?
#
loop_
_entity_poly.entity_id
_entity_poly.type
_entity_poly.pdbx_seq_one_letter_code
_entity_poly.pdbx_strand_id
1 'polypeptide(L)'
;MLTQTDEPPGSTAHANRLNLDMGKTKANRTWTNNLTVLSNDLFPKSYLAISDYRLYPFTIETKALFERYQHSLQIPISDYTFANNIIWLSRMSAFYQIIEECFCLFSLNGNCLTMLLPPLGDRSRQARALEVCFEIMDSHNPSPYFSVVEYVYKDFLEVLDAEAPVLMGDEGAAEPARSPWLVERALPDYIYSTDDLIQLKGNPYKTKRGEINQFRRAYPDHRLEVLGPQHWEGIRALVETWLKNRLKYLAGEAIGDFFYTVEMERKAIERAIKHYDQLDLQGLCLFIGDKLEGFTIGERITPSVASILVEKTNFAVLGSAQFLFHEFAKVYHDCVYINVGDDLGLENLRRVKMSYRPVLFGEKFTLRHHEQQATTDGVAFRD
;
A
#
# COMPACT_ATOMS: atom_id res chain seq x y z
N MET A 1 -15.69 21.39 37.04
CA MET A 1 -16.42 20.20 37.54
C MET A 1 -16.25 19.12 36.48
N LEU A 2 -15.41 18.16 36.81
CA LEU A 2 -15.10 16.97 36.01
C LEU A 2 -16.22 15.95 36.25
N THR A 3 -16.75 15.37 35.18
CA THR A 3 -17.49 14.11 35.26
C THR A 3 -16.81 13.12 34.29
N GLN A 4 -16.24 12.11 34.89
CA GLN A 4 -15.84 10.86 34.27
C GLN A 4 -17.06 10.21 33.59
N THR A 5 -16.87 9.65 32.40
CA THR A 5 -17.77 8.61 31.87
C THR A 5 -16.92 7.49 31.27
N ASP A 6 -17.27 6.32 31.73
CA ASP A 6 -16.76 4.98 31.54
C ASP A 6 -16.40 4.58 30.12
N GLU A 7 -15.29 3.87 30.00
CA GLU A 7 -14.92 3.05 28.85
C GLU A 7 -15.75 1.75 28.85
N PRO A 8 -16.25 1.31 27.72
CA PRO A 8 -16.66 -0.08 27.53
C PRO A 8 -15.49 -0.95 27.06
N PRO A 9 -15.46 -2.23 27.45
CA PRO A 9 -14.32 -3.12 27.18
C PRO A 9 -14.34 -3.68 25.76
N GLY A 10 -13.16 -3.72 25.17
CA GLY A 10 -12.66 -4.76 24.29
C GLY A 10 -13.38 -5.06 22.98
N SER A 11 -12.91 -4.47 21.88
CA SER A 11 -12.89 -5.17 20.60
C SER A 11 -11.44 -5.11 20.09
N THR A 12 -10.75 -6.24 20.16
CA THR A 12 -9.45 -6.45 19.56
C THR A 12 -9.61 -6.50 18.05
N ALA A 13 -9.51 -5.35 17.40
CA ALA A 13 -9.22 -5.32 15.98
C ALA A 13 -7.78 -5.80 15.79
N HIS A 14 -7.59 -6.97 15.22
CA HIS A 14 -6.30 -7.45 14.75
C HIS A 14 -5.82 -6.54 13.61
N ALA A 15 -5.18 -5.42 13.98
CA ALA A 15 -4.17 -4.87 13.10
C ALA A 15 -3.07 -5.94 13.05
N ASN A 16 -2.71 -6.44 11.86
CA ASN A 16 -1.60 -7.37 11.67
C ASN A 16 -0.32 -6.71 12.17
N ARG A 17 -0.10 -6.79 13.49
CA ARG A 17 1.15 -6.45 14.16
C ARG A 17 2.03 -7.68 14.04
N LEU A 18 2.88 -7.72 13.03
CA LEU A 18 4.10 -8.52 13.09
C LEU A 18 5.03 -7.87 14.13
N ASN A 19 4.68 -7.98 15.41
CA ASN A 19 5.60 -7.82 16.53
C ASN A 19 6.43 -9.11 16.60
N LEU A 20 7.51 -9.17 15.83
CA LEU A 20 8.59 -10.12 16.07
C LEU A 20 9.36 -9.62 17.30
N ASP A 21 9.04 -10.21 18.45
CA ASP A 21 9.87 -10.11 19.64
C ASP A 21 11.25 -10.72 19.30
N MET A 22 12.24 -9.84 19.11
CA MET A 22 13.63 -10.21 18.84
C MET A 22 14.27 -10.67 20.12
N GLY A 23 13.90 -11.87 20.59
CA GLY A 23 14.61 -12.54 21.67
C GLY A 23 16.11 -12.59 21.35
N LYS A 24 16.91 -12.02 22.25
CA LYS A 24 18.37 -11.98 22.20
C LYS A 24 18.95 -13.40 22.29
N THR A 25 19.04 -14.10 21.19
CA THR A 25 19.92 -15.26 21.05
C THR A 25 21.13 -14.86 20.23
N LYS A 26 22.27 -14.75 20.91
CA LYS A 26 23.59 -14.68 20.29
C LYS A 26 23.86 -15.98 19.53
N ALA A 27 23.57 -15.98 18.26
CA ALA A 27 24.15 -16.94 17.33
C ALA A 27 24.87 -16.13 16.24
N ASN A 28 26.21 -16.11 16.34
CA ASN A 28 27.11 -15.72 15.26
C ASN A 28 26.89 -16.68 14.09
N ARG A 29 25.91 -16.39 13.23
CA ARG A 29 25.85 -16.91 11.87
C ARG A 29 26.17 -15.75 10.96
N THR A 30 27.36 -15.75 10.39
CA THR A 30 27.74 -14.97 9.23
C THR A 30 26.75 -15.30 8.10
N TRP A 31 25.82 -14.39 7.87
CA TRP A 31 24.94 -14.43 6.72
C TRP A 31 25.77 -14.11 5.48
N THR A 32 26.20 -15.11 4.78
CA THR A 32 26.61 -14.93 3.39
C THR A 32 25.33 -14.62 2.59
N ASN A 33 25.17 -13.35 2.18
CA ASN A 33 24.21 -13.00 1.14
C ASN A 33 24.53 -13.86 -0.07
N ASN A 34 23.67 -14.82 -0.39
CA ASN A 34 23.76 -15.63 -1.61
C ASN A 34 23.39 -14.79 -2.85
N LEU A 35 23.88 -13.57 -2.93
CA LEU A 35 23.81 -12.72 -4.10
C LEU A 35 24.93 -13.17 -5.04
N THR A 36 24.62 -14.01 -6.00
CA THR A 36 25.57 -14.40 -7.06
C THR A 36 25.57 -13.32 -8.14
N VAL A 37 26.73 -12.69 -8.33
CA VAL A 37 26.94 -11.70 -9.41
C VAL A 37 27.33 -12.43 -10.68
N LEU A 38 26.49 -12.37 -11.71
CA LEU A 38 26.80 -12.87 -13.04
C LEU A 38 27.09 -11.71 -14.00
N SER A 39 28.16 -11.83 -14.72
CA SER A 39 28.59 -10.90 -15.79
C SER A 39 28.04 -11.37 -17.13
N ASN A 40 26.82 -10.95 -17.51
CA ASN A 40 26.37 -10.96 -18.91
C ASN A 40 25.33 -9.86 -19.11
N ASP A 41 25.51 -9.06 -20.15
CA ASP A 41 24.81 -7.77 -20.37
C ASP A 41 23.32 -7.86 -20.70
N LEU A 42 22.70 -9.04 -20.64
CA LEU A 42 21.28 -9.27 -20.90
C LEU A 42 20.44 -9.59 -19.66
N PHE A 43 21.07 -9.81 -18.49
CA PHE A 43 20.37 -10.11 -17.25
C PHE A 43 20.88 -9.19 -16.11
N PRO A 44 20.03 -8.89 -15.10
CA PRO A 44 20.49 -8.18 -13.91
C PRO A 44 21.71 -8.87 -13.31
N LYS A 45 22.73 -8.10 -12.95
CA LYS A 45 24.00 -8.61 -12.40
C LYS A 45 23.89 -9.31 -11.04
N SER A 46 22.69 -9.29 -10.44
CA SER A 46 22.42 -9.91 -9.15
C SER A 46 21.04 -10.57 -9.14
N TYR A 47 20.92 -11.67 -8.42
CA TYR A 47 19.64 -12.35 -8.17
C TYR A 47 19.66 -13.00 -6.78
N LEU A 48 18.48 -13.22 -6.22
CA LEU A 48 18.28 -14.05 -5.04
C LEU A 48 18.03 -15.49 -5.52
N ALA A 49 18.92 -16.42 -5.14
CA ALA A 49 18.75 -17.83 -5.45
C ALA A 49 17.95 -18.51 -4.35
N ILE A 50 16.87 -19.22 -4.71
CA ILE A 50 16.04 -20.00 -3.81
C ILE A 50 15.75 -21.33 -4.49
N SER A 51 16.29 -22.42 -3.97
CA SER A 51 16.26 -23.74 -4.64
C SER A 51 16.76 -23.62 -6.09
N ASP A 52 15.98 -24.02 -7.06
CA ASP A 52 16.31 -23.93 -8.50
C ASP A 52 15.86 -22.60 -9.13
N TYR A 53 15.26 -21.69 -8.35
CA TYR A 53 14.72 -20.43 -8.86
C TYR A 53 15.67 -19.27 -8.65
N ARG A 54 15.60 -18.30 -9.55
CA ARG A 54 16.37 -17.04 -9.50
C ARG A 54 15.42 -15.87 -9.52
N LEU A 55 15.31 -15.15 -8.40
CA LEU A 55 14.48 -13.97 -8.29
C LEU A 55 15.33 -12.73 -8.58
N TYR A 56 14.94 -11.94 -9.57
CA TYR A 56 15.66 -10.75 -10.01
C TYR A 56 15.19 -9.51 -9.25
N PRO A 57 16.08 -8.55 -8.93
CA PRO A 57 15.71 -7.33 -8.24
C PRO A 57 14.61 -6.55 -8.99
N PHE A 58 13.59 -6.13 -8.26
CA PHE A 58 12.55 -5.24 -8.75
C PHE A 58 13.02 -3.80 -8.56
N THR A 59 13.31 -3.12 -9.65
CA THR A 59 13.91 -1.78 -9.69
C THR A 59 13.19 -0.90 -10.69
N ILE A 60 13.57 0.38 -10.79
CA ILE A 60 12.95 1.32 -11.73
C ILE A 60 13.03 0.84 -13.20
N GLU A 61 14.05 0.10 -13.55
CA GLU A 61 14.26 -0.47 -14.89
C GLU A 61 13.24 -1.58 -15.21
N THR A 62 12.58 -2.13 -14.19
CA THR A 62 11.56 -3.18 -14.35
C THR A 62 10.21 -2.63 -14.83
N LYS A 63 10.02 -1.28 -14.84
CA LYS A 63 8.74 -0.61 -15.15
C LYS A 63 8.08 -1.17 -16.41
N ALA A 64 8.76 -1.10 -17.56
CA ALA A 64 8.18 -1.51 -18.82
C ALA A 64 7.79 -3.00 -18.87
N LEU A 65 8.54 -3.86 -18.15
CA LEU A 65 8.21 -5.28 -18.03
C LEU A 65 6.95 -5.48 -17.15
N PHE A 66 6.90 -4.85 -15.98
CA PHE A 66 5.75 -4.94 -15.07
C PHE A 66 4.45 -4.44 -15.74
N GLU A 67 4.50 -3.26 -16.35
CA GLU A 67 3.34 -2.63 -17.00
C GLU A 67 2.76 -3.47 -18.13
N ARG A 68 3.59 -4.24 -18.86
CA ARG A 68 3.13 -5.17 -19.90
C ARG A 68 2.14 -6.20 -19.35
N TYR A 69 2.32 -6.66 -18.13
CA TYR A 69 1.43 -7.62 -17.47
C TYR A 69 0.26 -6.93 -16.76
N GLN A 70 0.52 -5.77 -16.16
CA GLN A 70 -0.48 -5.04 -15.36
C GLN A 70 -1.56 -4.40 -16.23
N HIS A 71 -1.22 -3.77 -17.37
CA HIS A 71 -2.18 -3.01 -18.19
C HIS A 71 -3.35 -3.87 -18.73
N SER A 72 -3.15 -5.16 -18.95
CA SER A 72 -4.21 -6.05 -19.43
C SER A 72 -5.29 -6.31 -18.37
N LEU A 73 -4.98 -6.13 -17.08
CA LEU A 73 -5.85 -6.53 -15.98
C LEU A 73 -6.89 -5.47 -15.61
N GLN A 74 -6.63 -4.18 -15.90
CA GLN A 74 -7.54 -3.05 -15.61
C GLN A 74 -8.08 -3.02 -14.17
N ILE A 75 -7.24 -3.43 -13.19
CA ILE A 75 -7.60 -3.52 -11.77
C ILE A 75 -7.53 -2.13 -11.14
N PRO A 76 -8.61 -1.62 -10.49
CA PRO A 76 -8.68 -0.26 -9.97
C PRO A 76 -8.06 -0.10 -8.56
N ILE A 77 -7.21 -1.04 -8.14
CA ILE A 77 -6.56 -1.07 -6.82
C ILE A 77 -5.21 -0.40 -6.90
N SER A 78 -4.91 0.48 -5.94
CA SER A 78 -3.68 1.26 -5.91
C SER A 78 -2.42 0.38 -5.84
N ASP A 79 -2.49 -0.76 -5.15
CA ASP A 79 -1.37 -1.69 -5.00
C ASP A 79 -0.93 -2.34 -6.31
N TYR A 80 -1.76 -2.29 -7.37
CA TYR A 80 -1.45 -2.92 -8.67
C TYR A 80 -0.66 -2.02 -9.62
N THR A 81 -0.21 -0.85 -9.20
CA THR A 81 0.62 0.03 -10.04
C THR A 81 2.11 -0.17 -9.78
N PHE A 82 2.91 0.08 -10.81
CA PHE A 82 4.36 0.06 -10.67
C PHE A 82 4.84 1.14 -9.70
N ALA A 83 4.31 2.36 -9.85
CA ALA A 83 4.73 3.49 -9.02
C ALA A 83 4.43 3.25 -7.54
N ASN A 84 3.23 2.80 -7.19
CA ASN A 84 2.91 2.48 -5.80
C ASN A 84 3.89 1.45 -5.22
N ASN A 85 4.13 0.34 -5.93
CA ASN A 85 5.06 -0.67 -5.46
C ASN A 85 6.48 -0.13 -5.28
N ILE A 86 7.03 0.61 -6.26
CA ILE A 86 8.42 1.07 -6.20
C ILE A 86 8.66 2.12 -5.11
N ILE A 87 7.70 3.04 -4.86
CA ILE A 87 7.88 4.09 -3.87
C ILE A 87 7.76 3.59 -2.42
N TRP A 88 6.85 2.62 -2.17
CA TRP A 88 6.60 2.12 -0.81
C TRP A 88 7.54 1.00 -0.35
N LEU A 89 8.32 0.40 -1.24
CA LEU A 89 9.33 -0.62 -0.92
C LEU A 89 10.56 -0.04 -0.20
N SER A 90 10.39 0.57 0.96
CA SER A 90 11.46 1.35 1.59
C SER A 90 12.42 0.54 2.48
N ARG A 91 11.99 -0.58 3.02
CA ARG A 91 12.82 -1.47 3.87
C ARG A 91 12.86 -2.91 3.41
N MET A 92 11.98 -3.26 2.49
CA MET A 92 11.91 -4.57 1.89
C MET A 92 12.73 -4.58 0.61
N SER A 93 13.42 -5.65 0.35
CA SER A 93 13.96 -5.92 -0.98
C SER A 93 12.87 -6.60 -1.79
N ALA A 94 12.55 -6.04 -2.93
CA ALA A 94 11.61 -6.66 -3.84
C ALA A 94 12.32 -7.35 -4.99
N PHE A 95 11.76 -8.48 -5.39
CA PHE A 95 12.27 -9.31 -6.45
C PHE A 95 11.13 -9.75 -7.36
N TYR A 96 11.43 -10.10 -8.59
CA TYR A 96 10.45 -10.66 -9.49
C TYR A 96 11.00 -11.89 -10.22
N GLN A 97 10.08 -12.70 -10.72
CA GLN A 97 10.35 -13.77 -11.68
C GLN A 97 9.15 -13.91 -12.61
N ILE A 98 9.44 -14.35 -13.86
CA ILE A 98 8.35 -14.76 -14.77
C ILE A 98 8.16 -16.28 -14.59
N ILE A 99 7.00 -16.65 -14.09
CA ILE A 99 6.61 -18.02 -13.79
C ILE A 99 5.32 -18.30 -14.55
N GLU A 100 5.28 -19.37 -15.33
CA GLU A 100 4.12 -19.74 -16.15
C GLU A 100 3.59 -18.55 -16.99
N GLU A 101 4.52 -17.78 -17.57
CA GLU A 101 4.22 -16.54 -18.31
C GLU A 101 3.51 -15.45 -17.50
N CYS A 102 3.51 -15.53 -16.16
CA CYS A 102 2.99 -14.50 -15.25
C CYS A 102 4.15 -13.75 -14.61
N PHE A 103 3.97 -12.45 -14.38
CA PHE A 103 4.89 -11.66 -13.57
C PHE A 103 4.57 -11.87 -12.09
N CYS A 104 5.52 -12.41 -11.35
CA CYS A 104 5.40 -12.73 -9.92
C CYS A 104 6.29 -11.79 -9.11
N LEU A 105 5.69 -10.97 -8.24
CA LEU A 105 6.36 -9.96 -7.43
C LEU A 105 6.50 -10.44 -5.99
N PHE A 106 7.74 -10.63 -5.57
CA PHE A 106 8.09 -11.07 -4.21
C PHE A 106 8.65 -9.92 -3.39
N SER A 107 8.40 -9.95 -2.10
CA SER A 107 8.97 -9.07 -1.09
C SER A 107 9.74 -9.86 -0.05
N LEU A 108 10.98 -9.49 0.22
CA LEU A 108 11.80 -10.06 1.28
C LEU A 108 11.88 -9.06 2.44
N ASN A 109 11.25 -9.40 3.57
CA ASN A 109 11.30 -8.64 4.80
C ASN A 109 12.01 -9.48 5.89
N GLY A 110 13.22 -9.07 6.26
CA GLY A 110 14.08 -9.93 7.10
C GLY A 110 14.34 -11.26 6.42
N ASN A 111 13.86 -12.35 7.00
CA ASN A 111 13.99 -13.72 6.47
C ASN A 111 12.69 -14.26 5.85
N CYS A 112 11.64 -13.46 5.79
CA CYS A 112 10.36 -13.91 5.27
C CYS A 112 10.16 -13.41 3.85
N LEU A 113 9.93 -14.32 2.93
CA LEU A 113 9.57 -14.07 1.54
C LEU A 113 8.05 -14.14 1.41
N THR A 114 7.43 -13.09 0.92
CA THR A 114 5.99 -13.01 0.63
C THR A 114 5.78 -12.52 -0.79
N MET A 115 4.58 -12.63 -1.31
CA MET A 115 4.18 -11.94 -2.53
C MET A 115 3.36 -10.69 -2.20
N LEU A 116 3.66 -9.58 -2.88
CA LEU A 116 2.88 -8.34 -2.75
C LEU A 116 1.59 -8.39 -3.56
N LEU A 117 1.59 -9.12 -4.66
CA LEU A 117 0.46 -9.26 -5.57
C LEU A 117 0.34 -10.73 -5.99
N PRO A 118 -0.87 -11.22 -6.33
CA PRO A 118 -0.98 -12.49 -7.04
C PRO A 118 -0.27 -12.41 -8.40
N PRO A 119 0.02 -13.55 -9.05
CA PRO A 119 0.64 -13.58 -10.36
C PRO A 119 -0.11 -12.72 -11.37
N LEU A 120 0.58 -11.78 -12.05
CA LEU A 120 0.02 -10.91 -13.07
C LEU A 120 0.22 -11.54 -14.45
N GLY A 121 -0.83 -11.85 -15.19
CA GLY A 121 -0.74 -12.47 -16.49
C GLY A 121 -2.07 -13.04 -16.98
N ASP A 122 -2.00 -13.98 -17.91
CA ASP A 122 -3.19 -14.65 -18.42
C ASP A 122 -3.90 -15.47 -17.34
N ARG A 123 -5.23 -15.32 -17.26
CA ARG A 123 -6.06 -15.93 -16.24
C ARG A 123 -5.90 -17.46 -16.17
N SER A 124 -5.72 -18.11 -17.31
CA SER A 124 -5.56 -19.57 -17.40
C SER A 124 -4.24 -20.10 -16.83
N ARG A 125 -3.27 -19.22 -16.55
CA ARG A 125 -1.94 -19.58 -16.06
C ARG A 125 -1.70 -19.15 -14.62
N GLN A 126 -2.52 -18.24 -14.11
CA GLN A 126 -2.32 -17.60 -12.80
C GLN A 126 -2.34 -18.61 -11.63
N ALA A 127 -3.25 -19.57 -11.65
CA ALA A 127 -3.34 -20.58 -10.57
C ALA A 127 -2.08 -21.45 -10.51
N ARG A 128 -1.60 -21.93 -11.67
CA ARG A 128 -0.37 -22.72 -11.73
C ARG A 128 0.86 -21.91 -11.32
N ALA A 129 0.95 -20.65 -11.77
CA ALA A 129 2.00 -19.74 -11.34
C ALA A 129 1.99 -19.51 -9.83
N LEU A 130 0.80 -19.41 -9.21
CA LEU A 130 0.63 -19.24 -7.77
C LEU A 130 1.17 -20.43 -6.99
N GLU A 131 0.86 -21.67 -7.42
CA GLU A 131 1.38 -22.89 -6.78
C GLU A 131 2.91 -22.88 -6.74
N VAL A 132 3.56 -22.59 -7.86
CA VAL A 132 5.03 -22.48 -7.94
C VAL A 132 5.55 -21.36 -7.04
N CYS A 133 4.84 -20.22 -6.94
CA CYS A 133 5.22 -19.16 -6.03
C CYS A 133 5.18 -19.58 -4.56
N PHE A 134 4.19 -20.36 -4.15
CA PHE A 134 4.15 -20.94 -2.81
C PHE A 134 5.28 -21.94 -2.57
N GLU A 135 5.61 -22.81 -3.53
CA GLU A 135 6.78 -23.70 -3.45
C GLU A 135 8.08 -22.91 -3.19
N ILE A 136 8.27 -21.78 -3.89
CA ILE A 136 9.43 -20.91 -3.70
C ILE A 136 9.43 -20.30 -2.29
N MET A 137 8.31 -19.73 -1.85
CA MET A 137 8.20 -19.11 -0.53
C MET A 137 8.39 -20.14 0.59
N ASP A 138 7.77 -21.31 0.49
CA ASP A 138 7.85 -22.39 1.49
C ASP A 138 9.27 -22.96 1.60
N SER A 139 10.01 -23.03 0.49
CA SER A 139 11.40 -23.48 0.51
C SER A 139 12.37 -22.47 1.11
N HIS A 140 11.98 -21.21 1.17
CA HIS A 140 12.80 -20.12 1.73
C HIS A 140 12.44 -19.80 3.18
N ASN A 141 11.15 -19.76 3.49
CA ASN A 141 10.63 -19.29 4.77
C ASN A 141 10.94 -20.30 5.91
N PRO A 142 11.15 -19.83 7.14
CA PRO A 142 11.37 -20.72 8.28
C PRO A 142 10.15 -21.61 8.59
N SER A 143 8.96 -21.22 8.15
CA SER A 143 7.73 -22.00 8.19
C SER A 143 6.82 -21.54 7.05
N PRO A 144 6.05 -22.46 6.43
CA PRO A 144 5.03 -22.12 5.43
C PRO A 144 3.99 -21.12 5.92
N TYR A 145 3.78 -20.99 7.24
CA TYR A 145 2.92 -19.98 7.83
C TYR A 145 3.26 -18.53 7.38
N PHE A 146 4.53 -18.28 7.05
CA PHE A 146 4.99 -16.97 6.56
C PHE A 146 4.81 -16.79 5.05
N SER A 147 4.40 -17.83 4.32
CA SER A 147 4.13 -17.76 2.89
C SER A 147 2.75 -17.16 2.65
N VAL A 148 2.73 -15.92 2.19
CA VAL A 148 1.51 -15.10 2.05
C VAL A 148 1.52 -14.39 0.73
N VAL A 149 0.36 -14.29 0.10
CA VAL A 149 0.10 -13.39 -1.02
C VAL A 149 -0.79 -12.25 -0.52
N GLU A 150 -0.27 -11.02 -0.61
CA GLU A 150 -0.97 -9.81 -0.20
C GLU A 150 -1.82 -9.24 -1.36
N TYR A 151 -2.69 -8.30 -1.05
CA TYR A 151 -3.45 -7.48 -1.98
C TYR A 151 -4.16 -8.26 -3.11
N VAL A 152 -4.65 -9.46 -2.80
CA VAL A 152 -5.40 -10.28 -3.76
C VAL A 152 -6.71 -9.58 -4.11
N TYR A 153 -6.91 -9.28 -5.40
CA TYR A 153 -8.16 -8.70 -5.89
C TYR A 153 -9.21 -9.80 -6.13
N LYS A 154 -10.49 -9.45 -5.93
CA LYS A 154 -11.58 -10.45 -5.94
C LYS A 154 -11.66 -11.29 -7.22
N ASP A 155 -11.36 -10.71 -8.39
CA ASP A 155 -11.44 -11.45 -9.65
C ASP A 155 -10.38 -12.57 -9.74
N PHE A 156 -9.27 -12.44 -8.98
CA PHE A 156 -8.29 -13.51 -8.84
C PHE A 156 -8.85 -14.68 -8.01
N LEU A 157 -9.69 -14.40 -7.00
CA LEU A 157 -10.36 -15.45 -6.24
C LEU A 157 -11.27 -16.30 -7.12
N GLU A 158 -11.91 -15.69 -8.14
CA GLU A 158 -12.70 -16.45 -9.12
C GLU A 158 -11.83 -17.38 -9.97
N VAL A 159 -10.55 -17.03 -10.20
CA VAL A 159 -9.60 -17.94 -10.89
C VAL A 159 -9.34 -19.17 -10.04
N LEU A 160 -9.13 -18.99 -8.74
CA LEU A 160 -8.87 -20.06 -7.79
C LEU A 160 -10.13 -20.92 -7.56
N ASP A 161 -11.30 -20.29 -7.44
CA ASP A 161 -12.58 -20.99 -7.18
C ASP A 161 -13.00 -21.87 -8.36
N ALA A 162 -12.56 -21.53 -9.58
CA ALA A 162 -12.77 -22.39 -10.76
C ALA A 162 -12.00 -23.71 -10.71
N GLU A 163 -10.89 -23.77 -9.96
CA GLU A 163 -10.05 -24.97 -9.81
C GLU A 163 -10.30 -25.69 -8.48
N ALA A 164 -10.56 -24.93 -7.40
CA ALA A 164 -10.88 -25.48 -6.08
C ALA A 164 -11.64 -24.44 -5.23
N PRO A 165 -12.71 -24.82 -4.49
CA PRO A 165 -13.47 -23.89 -3.67
C PRO A 165 -12.58 -23.10 -2.71
N VAL A 166 -12.79 -21.78 -2.63
CA VAL A 166 -12.06 -20.88 -1.74
C VAL A 166 -12.79 -20.74 -0.41
N LEU A 167 -12.08 -20.94 0.69
CA LEU A 167 -12.62 -20.74 2.03
C LEU A 167 -12.37 -19.30 2.51
N MET A 168 -13.47 -18.63 2.85
CA MET A 168 -13.41 -17.34 3.53
C MET A 168 -13.33 -17.62 5.04
N GLY A 169 -12.29 -17.09 5.68
CA GLY A 169 -12.10 -17.20 7.13
C GLY A 169 -13.09 -16.32 7.90
N ASP A 170 -14.32 -16.82 8.11
CA ASP A 170 -15.24 -16.29 9.11
C ASP A 170 -15.38 -17.32 10.23
N GLU A 171 -15.23 -16.91 11.49
CA GLU A 171 -15.43 -17.73 12.66
C GLU A 171 -16.89 -18.22 12.70
N GLY A 172 -17.13 -19.49 12.35
CA GLY A 172 -18.43 -20.12 12.52
C GLY A 172 -19.00 -20.91 11.34
N ALA A 173 -18.31 -21.07 10.22
CA ALA A 173 -18.80 -21.87 9.12
C ALA A 173 -18.62 -23.37 9.38
N ALA A 174 -19.69 -24.15 9.11
CA ALA A 174 -19.72 -25.60 9.17
C ALA A 174 -18.68 -26.21 8.23
N GLU A 175 -18.20 -27.41 8.60
CA GLU A 175 -17.14 -28.25 8.01
C GLU A 175 -16.55 -27.79 6.67
N PRO A 176 -15.21 -27.56 6.62
CA PRO A 176 -14.56 -26.99 5.45
C PRO A 176 -14.68 -27.94 4.26
N ALA A 177 -15.25 -27.45 3.18
CA ALA A 177 -14.95 -28.00 1.86
C ALA A 177 -13.41 -28.00 1.71
N ARG A 178 -12.83 -29.03 1.07
CA ARG A 178 -11.38 -29.23 0.93
C ARG A 178 -10.75 -28.15 0.01
N SER A 179 -10.75 -26.89 0.45
CA SER A 179 -10.00 -25.86 -0.25
C SER A 179 -8.54 -25.87 0.20
N PRO A 180 -7.57 -25.84 -0.69
CA PRO A 180 -6.17 -25.65 -0.33
C PRO A 180 -5.87 -24.21 0.11
N TRP A 181 -6.82 -23.27 -0.02
CA TRP A 181 -6.63 -21.85 0.18
C TRP A 181 -7.44 -21.31 1.35
N LEU A 182 -6.77 -20.55 2.22
CA LEU A 182 -7.37 -19.68 3.23
C LEU A 182 -7.30 -18.24 2.75
N VAL A 183 -8.45 -17.57 2.71
CA VAL A 183 -8.58 -16.18 2.27
C VAL A 183 -9.10 -15.34 3.41
N GLU A 184 -8.37 -14.26 3.74
CA GLU A 184 -8.73 -13.30 4.78
C GLU A 184 -8.98 -11.92 4.14
N ARG A 185 -9.97 -11.18 4.64
CA ARG A 185 -10.24 -9.81 4.16
C ARG A 185 -9.13 -8.86 4.61
N ALA A 186 -8.59 -8.08 3.68
CA ALA A 186 -7.70 -6.96 3.96
C ALA A 186 -8.46 -5.62 3.96
N LEU A 187 -7.79 -4.54 4.32
CA LEU A 187 -8.39 -3.20 4.30
C LEU A 187 -8.68 -2.76 2.86
N PRO A 188 -9.92 -2.35 2.53
CA PRO A 188 -10.28 -1.97 1.18
C PRO A 188 -9.78 -0.57 0.83
N ASP A 189 -9.52 -0.32 -0.46
CA ASP A 189 -9.31 1.03 -0.97
C ASP A 189 -10.62 1.81 -1.03
N TYR A 190 -10.55 3.13 -0.75
CA TYR A 190 -11.66 4.06 -0.89
C TYR A 190 -11.63 4.68 -2.28
N ILE A 191 -12.72 4.52 -3.02
CA ILE A 191 -12.83 4.96 -4.43
C ILE A 191 -13.99 5.94 -4.55
N TYR A 192 -13.71 7.15 -5.05
CA TYR A 192 -14.67 8.24 -5.22
C TYR A 192 -15.01 8.48 -6.67
N SER A 193 -16.22 9.02 -6.92
CA SER A 193 -16.55 9.65 -8.18
C SER A 193 -15.75 10.94 -8.35
N THR A 194 -15.01 11.05 -9.44
CA THR A 194 -14.23 12.27 -9.75
C THR A 194 -15.14 13.48 -9.90
N ASP A 195 -16.28 13.32 -10.56
CA ASP A 195 -17.26 14.39 -10.74
C ASP A 195 -17.81 14.88 -9.39
N ASP A 196 -18.11 13.98 -8.47
CA ASP A 196 -18.58 14.35 -7.13
C ASP A 196 -17.54 15.13 -6.34
N LEU A 197 -16.25 14.72 -6.43
CA LEU A 197 -15.14 15.44 -5.79
C LEU A 197 -14.92 16.84 -6.37
N ILE A 198 -15.11 17.00 -7.68
CA ILE A 198 -14.96 18.29 -8.37
C ILE A 198 -16.14 19.21 -8.11
N GLN A 199 -17.36 18.70 -8.17
CA GLN A 199 -18.55 19.51 -8.06
C GLN A 199 -18.99 19.74 -6.61
N LEU A 200 -18.73 18.80 -5.72
CA LEU A 200 -19.12 18.81 -4.31
C LEU A 200 -20.61 19.18 -4.11
N LYS A 201 -21.50 18.71 -4.99
CA LYS A 201 -22.92 19.09 -5.00
C LYS A 201 -23.71 18.53 -3.81
N GLY A 202 -24.75 19.23 -3.42
CA GLY A 202 -25.74 18.78 -2.46
C GLY A 202 -25.31 18.88 -1.00
N ASN A 203 -26.20 18.41 -0.12
CA ASN A 203 -26.05 18.46 1.33
C ASN A 203 -24.90 17.58 1.87
N PRO A 204 -24.61 16.39 1.30
CA PRO A 204 -23.50 15.54 1.78
C PRO A 204 -22.15 16.25 1.78
N TYR A 205 -21.91 17.16 0.84
CA TYR A 205 -20.65 17.90 0.71
C TYR A 205 -20.69 19.32 1.29
N LYS A 206 -21.76 19.70 2.00
CA LYS A 206 -21.88 21.06 2.56
C LYS A 206 -20.69 21.45 3.44
N THR A 207 -20.24 20.56 4.31
CA THR A 207 -19.09 20.80 5.18
C THR A 207 -17.81 21.01 4.36
N LYS A 208 -17.55 20.14 3.36
CA LYS A 208 -16.37 20.24 2.50
C LYS A 208 -16.32 21.57 1.74
N ARG A 209 -17.44 21.99 1.14
CA ARG A 209 -17.55 23.33 0.53
C ARG A 209 -17.31 24.46 1.52
N GLY A 210 -17.81 24.30 2.76
CA GLY A 210 -17.60 25.27 3.85
C GLY A 210 -16.12 25.42 4.20
N GLU A 211 -15.42 24.31 4.40
CA GLU A 211 -13.98 24.26 4.70
C GLU A 211 -13.14 24.87 3.58
N ILE A 212 -13.41 24.53 2.31
CA ILE A 212 -12.73 25.09 1.13
C ILE A 212 -12.99 26.60 1.02
N ASN A 213 -14.23 27.04 1.19
CA ASN A 213 -14.57 28.46 1.14
C ASN A 213 -13.96 29.27 2.30
N GLN A 214 -13.83 28.66 3.48
CA GLN A 214 -13.14 29.25 4.61
C GLN A 214 -11.66 29.44 4.30
N PHE A 215 -11.00 28.40 3.75
CA PHE A 215 -9.61 28.47 3.30
C PHE A 215 -9.40 29.61 2.30
N ARG A 216 -10.19 29.68 1.22
CA ARG A 216 -10.07 30.73 0.19
C ARG A 216 -10.23 32.14 0.74
N ARG A 217 -11.09 32.32 1.74
CA ARG A 217 -11.27 33.62 2.40
C ARG A 217 -10.13 33.98 3.34
N ALA A 218 -9.60 33.00 4.06
CA ALA A 218 -8.52 33.21 5.03
C ALA A 218 -7.16 33.44 4.33
N TYR A 219 -6.97 32.87 3.14
CA TYR A 219 -5.71 32.92 2.39
C TYR A 219 -5.95 33.35 0.94
N PRO A 220 -6.29 34.64 0.69
CA PRO A 220 -6.61 35.12 -0.65
C PRO A 220 -5.39 35.14 -1.58
N ASP A 221 -4.18 35.12 -1.04
CA ASP A 221 -2.90 35.06 -1.72
C ASP A 221 -2.40 33.65 -2.01
N HIS A 222 -3.24 32.60 -1.77
CA HIS A 222 -2.89 31.23 -2.09
C HIS A 222 -2.71 31.06 -3.61
N ARG A 223 -1.76 30.22 -3.98
CA ARG A 223 -1.55 29.79 -5.37
C ARG A 223 -1.26 28.31 -5.47
N LEU A 224 -1.60 27.73 -6.59
CA LEU A 224 -1.28 26.35 -6.94
C LEU A 224 -0.22 26.35 -8.04
N GLU A 225 0.75 25.47 -7.90
CA GLU A 225 1.76 25.22 -8.92
C GLU A 225 1.81 23.74 -9.25
N VAL A 226 2.03 23.42 -10.54
CA VAL A 226 2.31 22.04 -10.95
C VAL A 226 3.63 21.62 -10.31
N LEU A 227 3.61 20.49 -9.64
CA LEU A 227 4.76 19.99 -8.92
C LEU A 227 5.91 19.69 -9.88
N GLY A 228 7.10 20.12 -9.52
CA GLY A 228 8.30 19.96 -10.32
C GLY A 228 9.58 20.08 -9.48
N PRO A 229 10.76 19.92 -10.10
CA PRO A 229 12.05 19.87 -9.41
C PRO A 229 12.33 21.08 -8.48
N GLN A 230 11.86 22.25 -8.83
CA GLN A 230 12.01 23.48 -8.03
C GLN A 230 11.35 23.41 -6.65
N HIS A 231 10.43 22.46 -6.45
CA HIS A 231 9.68 22.32 -5.20
C HIS A 231 10.26 21.29 -4.23
N TRP A 232 11.26 20.47 -4.64
CA TRP A 232 11.75 19.35 -3.83
C TRP A 232 12.25 19.75 -2.45
N GLU A 233 12.97 20.88 -2.37
CA GLU A 233 13.46 21.38 -1.10
C GLU A 233 12.31 21.83 -0.18
N GLY A 234 11.34 22.56 -0.72
CA GLY A 234 10.13 22.98 0.01
C GLY A 234 9.30 21.79 0.51
N ILE A 235 9.17 20.74 -0.29
CA ILE A 235 8.48 19.50 0.09
C ILE A 235 9.19 18.82 1.26
N ARG A 236 10.52 18.70 1.22
CA ARG A 236 11.29 18.12 2.33
C ARG A 236 11.10 18.92 3.62
N ALA A 237 11.18 20.24 3.52
CA ALA A 237 10.98 21.15 4.67
C ALA A 237 9.56 21.02 5.26
N LEU A 238 8.53 20.90 4.41
CA LEU A 238 7.16 20.67 4.86
C LEU A 238 6.99 19.31 5.57
N VAL A 239 7.55 18.26 5.01
CA VAL A 239 7.52 16.90 5.61
C VAL A 239 8.20 16.88 6.98
N GLU A 240 9.36 17.54 7.12
CA GLU A 240 10.05 17.67 8.41
C GLU A 240 9.21 18.48 9.41
N THR A 241 8.59 19.58 8.97
CA THR A 241 7.72 20.39 9.82
C THR A 241 6.51 19.61 10.28
N TRP A 242 5.89 18.86 9.36
CA TRP A 242 4.77 17.96 9.66
C TRP A 242 5.16 16.93 10.70
N LEU A 243 6.31 16.28 10.54
CA LEU A 243 6.87 15.31 11.47
C LEU A 243 7.07 15.91 12.87
N LYS A 244 7.78 17.07 12.95
CA LYS A 244 8.03 17.77 14.22
C LYS A 244 6.73 18.12 14.95
N ASN A 245 5.72 18.56 14.21
CA ASN A 245 4.41 18.90 14.78
C ASN A 245 3.67 17.65 15.28
N ARG A 246 3.70 16.56 14.52
CA ARG A 246 3.05 15.31 14.92
C ARG A 246 3.66 14.71 16.19
N LEU A 247 4.99 14.74 16.31
CA LEU A 247 5.71 14.25 17.48
C LEU A 247 5.32 14.95 18.78
N LYS A 248 4.92 16.23 18.74
CA LYS A 248 4.49 16.98 19.94
C LYS A 248 3.23 16.40 20.59
N TYR A 249 2.42 15.67 19.83
CA TYR A 249 1.14 15.13 20.30
C TYR A 249 1.19 13.63 20.60
N LEU A 250 2.37 13.00 20.47
CA LEU A 250 2.55 11.58 20.75
C LEU A 250 3.23 11.41 22.10
N ALA A 251 2.70 10.49 22.88
CA ALA A 251 3.26 10.11 24.17
C ALA A 251 3.38 8.58 24.28
N GLY A 252 4.44 8.09 24.93
CA GLY A 252 4.61 6.70 25.32
C GLY A 252 4.99 5.74 24.19
N GLU A 253 4.51 4.49 24.24
CA GLU A 253 4.89 3.37 23.36
C GLU A 253 4.49 3.58 21.88
N ALA A 254 3.48 4.41 21.61
CA ALA A 254 3.08 4.78 20.25
C ALA A 254 4.16 5.50 19.43
N ILE A 255 5.25 5.94 20.07
CA ILE A 255 6.34 6.67 19.42
C ILE A 255 7.12 5.78 18.46
N GLY A 256 7.38 4.52 18.81
CA GLY A 256 8.18 3.58 17.99
C GLY A 256 7.48 3.26 16.65
N ASP A 257 6.22 2.85 16.70
CA ASP A 257 5.41 2.53 15.52
C ASP A 257 5.20 3.76 14.63
N PHE A 258 5.02 4.90 15.27
CA PHE A 258 4.90 6.18 14.58
C PHE A 258 6.17 6.56 13.82
N PHE A 259 7.34 6.48 14.47
CA PHE A 259 8.61 6.75 13.79
C PHE A 259 8.84 5.83 12.61
N TYR A 260 8.48 4.56 12.75
CA TYR A 260 8.54 3.60 11.65
C TYR A 260 7.68 4.06 10.47
N THR A 261 6.41 4.34 10.71
CA THR A 261 5.45 4.75 9.67
C THR A 261 5.88 6.04 8.97
N VAL A 262 6.34 7.04 9.74
CA VAL A 262 6.79 8.31 9.19
C VAL A 262 8.07 8.18 8.37
N GLU A 263 9.02 7.36 8.82
CA GLU A 263 10.25 7.12 8.06
C GLU A 263 9.96 6.38 6.75
N MET A 264 9.00 5.45 6.75
CA MET A 264 8.52 4.78 5.54
C MET A 264 7.92 5.79 4.55
N GLU A 265 7.05 6.67 5.05
CA GLU A 265 6.42 7.69 4.24
C GLU A 265 7.44 8.72 3.71
N ARG A 266 8.39 9.17 4.54
CA ARG A 266 9.47 10.06 4.09
C ARG A 266 10.28 9.43 2.96
N LYS A 267 10.63 8.15 3.08
CA LYS A 267 11.36 7.42 2.03
C LYS A 267 10.52 7.23 0.77
N ALA A 268 9.23 6.99 0.91
CA ALA A 268 8.32 6.91 -0.24
C ALA A 268 8.27 8.25 -0.99
N ILE A 269 8.16 9.37 -0.28
CA ILE A 269 8.19 10.72 -0.87
C ILE A 269 9.54 10.96 -1.59
N GLU A 270 10.67 10.64 -0.96
CA GLU A 270 12.00 10.80 -1.60
C GLU A 270 12.14 9.97 -2.89
N ARG A 271 11.58 8.75 -2.92
CA ARG A 271 11.58 7.92 -4.13
C ARG A 271 10.66 8.48 -5.20
N ALA A 272 9.46 8.94 -4.81
CA ALA A 272 8.54 9.59 -5.73
C ALA A 272 9.19 10.82 -6.38
N ILE A 273 9.86 11.67 -5.57
CA ILE A 273 10.62 12.82 -6.06
C ILE A 273 11.76 12.39 -7.01
N LYS A 274 12.55 11.42 -6.59
CA LYS A 274 13.72 10.94 -7.36
C LYS A 274 13.35 10.41 -8.74
N HIS A 275 12.21 9.75 -8.84
CA HIS A 275 11.76 9.06 -10.06
C HIS A 275 10.49 9.67 -10.65
N TYR A 276 10.19 10.92 -10.32
CA TYR A 276 8.92 11.59 -10.63
C TYR A 276 8.51 11.45 -12.10
N ASP A 277 9.41 11.83 -13.01
CA ASP A 277 9.16 11.78 -14.45
C ASP A 277 9.16 10.32 -14.98
N GLN A 278 10.03 9.46 -14.44
CA GLN A 278 10.11 8.05 -14.86
C GLN A 278 8.86 7.26 -14.46
N LEU A 279 8.17 7.68 -13.38
CA LEU A 279 6.95 7.06 -12.88
C LEU A 279 5.68 7.71 -13.44
N ASP A 280 5.79 8.69 -14.35
CA ASP A 280 4.67 9.43 -14.93
C ASP A 280 3.73 10.04 -13.87
N LEU A 281 4.30 10.49 -12.74
CA LEU A 281 3.56 11.06 -11.64
C LEU A 281 3.05 12.46 -11.97
N GLN A 282 1.92 12.82 -11.39
CA GLN A 282 1.36 14.17 -11.44
C GLN A 282 1.25 14.72 -10.02
N GLY A 283 1.44 16.02 -9.85
CA GLY A 283 1.33 16.62 -8.53
C GLY A 283 1.02 18.10 -8.57
N LEU A 284 0.50 18.57 -7.44
CA LEU A 284 0.26 19.99 -7.17
C LEU A 284 0.95 20.41 -5.87
N CYS A 285 1.44 21.63 -5.86
CA CYS A 285 1.94 22.33 -4.70
C CYS A 285 1.02 23.51 -4.34
N LEU A 286 0.70 23.64 -3.05
CA LEU A 286 -0.08 24.73 -2.50
C LEU A 286 0.84 25.69 -1.78
N PHE A 287 0.85 26.95 -2.20
CA PHE A 287 1.58 28.05 -1.57
C PHE A 287 0.62 29.05 -0.93
N ILE A 288 1.07 29.66 0.17
CA ILE A 288 0.48 30.87 0.76
C ILE A 288 1.62 31.87 0.91
N GLY A 289 1.52 33.00 0.23
CA GLY A 289 2.68 33.83 -0.01
C GLY A 289 3.80 33.02 -0.69
N ASP A 290 5.02 33.09 -0.16
CA ASP A 290 6.16 32.34 -0.70
C ASP A 290 6.38 30.96 -0.03
N LYS A 291 5.51 30.57 0.89
CA LYS A 291 5.68 29.35 1.66
C LYS A 291 4.87 28.21 1.09
N LEU A 292 5.51 27.05 0.86
CA LEU A 292 4.86 25.82 0.50
C LEU A 292 4.14 25.25 1.72
N GLU A 293 2.81 25.17 1.67
CA GLU A 293 1.94 24.75 2.77
C GLU A 293 1.23 23.42 2.50
N GLY A 294 1.37 22.86 1.29
CA GLY A 294 0.85 21.55 0.94
C GLY A 294 1.37 21.04 -0.39
N PHE A 295 1.35 19.73 -0.57
CA PHE A 295 1.55 19.09 -1.85
C PHE A 295 0.78 17.77 -1.93
N THR A 296 0.50 17.34 -3.14
CA THR A 296 -0.11 16.04 -3.44
C THR A 296 0.54 15.44 -4.67
N ILE A 297 0.66 14.11 -4.69
CA ILE A 297 1.21 13.33 -5.80
C ILE A 297 0.25 12.18 -6.08
N GLY A 298 -0.02 11.94 -7.35
CA GLY A 298 -0.85 10.84 -7.80
C GLY A 298 -0.38 10.30 -9.15
N GLU A 299 -1.07 9.26 -9.59
CA GLU A 299 -0.83 8.56 -10.85
C GLU A 299 -2.14 8.12 -11.49
N ARG A 300 -2.08 7.65 -12.71
CA ARG A 300 -3.19 6.99 -13.38
C ARG A 300 -3.04 5.47 -13.27
N ILE A 301 -3.99 4.81 -12.58
CA ILE A 301 -4.00 3.34 -12.44
C ILE A 301 -4.47 2.67 -13.73
N THR A 302 -5.60 3.15 -14.28
CA THR A 302 -6.20 2.71 -15.54
C THR A 302 -6.66 3.94 -16.33
N PRO A 303 -7.10 3.82 -17.58
CA PRO A 303 -7.62 4.97 -18.34
C PRO A 303 -8.77 5.71 -17.63
N SER A 304 -9.53 5.02 -16.76
CA SER A 304 -10.68 5.58 -16.06
C SER A 304 -10.50 5.81 -14.56
N VAL A 305 -9.37 5.41 -13.99
CA VAL A 305 -9.10 5.48 -12.54
C VAL A 305 -7.75 6.13 -12.28
N ALA A 306 -7.73 7.17 -11.48
CA ALA A 306 -6.52 7.76 -10.92
C ALA A 306 -6.31 7.35 -9.46
N SER A 307 -5.09 7.48 -8.94
CA SER A 307 -4.77 7.28 -7.54
C SER A 307 -4.06 8.48 -6.95
N ILE A 308 -4.36 8.78 -5.69
CA ILE A 308 -3.56 9.72 -4.87
C ILE A 308 -2.63 8.88 -3.99
N LEU A 309 -1.34 8.97 -4.29
CA LEU A 309 -0.30 8.22 -3.59
C LEU A 309 0.15 8.88 -2.28
N VAL A 310 0.27 10.20 -2.31
CA VAL A 310 0.72 11.02 -1.18
C VAL A 310 0.01 12.36 -1.19
N GLU A 311 -0.48 12.78 -0.03
CA GLU A 311 -0.93 14.14 0.21
C GLU A 311 -0.47 14.61 1.59
N LYS A 312 0.13 15.79 1.66
CA LYS A 312 0.56 16.44 2.90
C LYS A 312 0.25 17.92 2.89
N THR A 313 -0.31 18.40 3.99
CA THR A 313 -0.56 19.81 4.23
C THR A 313 -0.10 20.22 5.63
N ASN A 314 0.18 21.48 5.82
CA ASN A 314 0.43 22.05 7.13
C ASN A 314 -0.88 22.10 7.95
N PHE A 315 -0.95 21.40 9.08
CA PHE A 315 -2.13 21.34 9.95
C PHE A 315 -2.56 22.70 10.52
N ALA A 316 -1.63 23.66 10.61
CA ALA A 316 -1.93 25.00 11.07
C ALA A 316 -2.75 25.82 10.04
N VAL A 317 -2.79 25.36 8.78
CA VAL A 317 -3.52 26.02 7.70
C VAL A 317 -4.87 25.35 7.51
N LEU A 318 -5.88 25.86 8.17
CA LEU A 318 -7.23 25.28 8.18
C LEU A 318 -7.84 25.23 6.77
N GLY A 319 -8.38 24.08 6.39
CA GLY A 319 -9.03 23.86 5.11
C GLY A 319 -8.08 23.60 3.94
N SER A 320 -6.76 23.65 4.16
CA SER A 320 -5.75 23.41 3.10
C SER A 320 -5.84 22.01 2.50
N ALA A 321 -6.03 20.97 3.31
CA ALA A 321 -6.17 19.61 2.84
C ALA A 321 -7.41 19.44 1.95
N GLN A 322 -8.56 19.95 2.39
CA GLN A 322 -9.80 19.89 1.61
C GLN A 322 -9.70 20.68 0.31
N PHE A 323 -9.03 21.84 0.35
CA PHE A 323 -8.80 22.64 -0.83
C PHE A 323 -7.87 21.95 -1.82
N LEU A 324 -6.73 21.44 -1.36
CA LEU A 324 -5.74 20.76 -2.20
C LEU A 324 -6.32 19.50 -2.84
N PHE A 325 -6.99 18.68 -2.05
CA PHE A 325 -7.66 17.45 -2.53
C PHE A 325 -8.69 17.77 -3.63
N HIS A 326 -9.53 18.79 -3.41
CA HIS A 326 -10.52 19.25 -4.39
C HIS A 326 -9.86 19.77 -5.68
N GLU A 327 -8.81 20.55 -5.59
CA GLU A 327 -8.11 21.07 -6.77
C GLU A 327 -7.35 19.95 -7.51
N PHE A 328 -6.79 18.99 -6.76
CA PHE A 328 -6.09 17.86 -7.37
C PHE A 328 -7.06 16.87 -8.08
N ALA A 329 -8.29 16.71 -7.59
CA ALA A 329 -9.29 15.92 -8.30
C ALA A 329 -9.55 16.47 -9.72
N LYS A 330 -9.40 17.77 -9.96
CA LYS A 330 -9.57 18.38 -11.28
C LYS A 330 -8.45 18.02 -12.26
N VAL A 331 -7.27 17.64 -11.78
CA VAL A 331 -6.16 17.16 -12.62
C VAL A 331 -6.57 15.90 -13.36
N TYR A 332 -7.40 15.07 -12.71
CA TYR A 332 -7.93 13.82 -13.25
C TYR A 332 -9.39 13.91 -13.70
N HIS A 333 -9.84 15.09 -14.16
CA HIS A 333 -11.23 15.33 -14.57
C HIS A 333 -11.72 14.38 -15.67
N ASP A 334 -10.83 13.76 -16.42
CA ASP A 334 -11.10 12.77 -17.47
C ASP A 334 -11.16 11.32 -16.95
N CYS A 335 -10.79 11.07 -15.68
CA CYS A 335 -11.02 9.81 -15.00
C CYS A 335 -12.43 9.76 -14.39
N VAL A 336 -13.05 8.59 -14.40
CA VAL A 336 -14.34 8.36 -13.76
C VAL A 336 -14.21 8.31 -12.24
N TYR A 337 -13.09 7.73 -11.76
CA TYR A 337 -12.86 7.46 -10.36
C TYR A 337 -11.48 7.94 -9.89
N ILE A 338 -11.42 8.26 -8.58
CA ILE A 338 -10.18 8.53 -7.85
C ILE A 338 -10.10 7.56 -6.67
N ASN A 339 -9.05 6.74 -6.66
CA ASN A 339 -8.67 5.85 -5.57
C ASN A 339 -7.73 6.59 -4.61
N VAL A 340 -7.94 6.48 -3.30
CA VAL A 340 -7.11 7.13 -2.27
C VAL A 340 -6.51 6.12 -1.28
N GLY A 341 -6.43 4.85 -1.67
CA GLY A 341 -5.92 3.77 -0.83
C GLY A 341 -6.81 3.45 0.37
N ASP A 342 -6.31 2.61 1.26
CA ASP A 342 -7.02 2.19 2.47
C ASP A 342 -6.88 3.18 3.65
N ASP A 343 -7.44 2.85 4.81
CA ASP A 343 -7.43 3.68 6.01
C ASP A 343 -6.39 3.25 7.07
N LEU A 344 -5.49 2.33 6.73
CA LEU A 344 -4.47 1.77 7.64
C LEU A 344 -5.04 1.21 8.95
N GLY A 345 -6.35 0.89 9.01
CA GLY A 345 -7.04 0.50 10.23
C GLY A 345 -7.23 1.63 11.25
N LEU A 346 -6.96 2.89 10.86
CA LEU A 346 -7.05 4.06 11.73
C LEU A 346 -8.45 4.70 11.66
N GLU A 347 -9.18 4.69 12.78
CA GLU A 347 -10.55 5.20 12.85
C GLU A 347 -10.68 6.69 12.42
N ASN A 348 -9.72 7.52 12.79
CA ASN A 348 -9.70 8.92 12.36
C ASN A 348 -9.55 9.06 10.84
N LEU A 349 -8.72 8.24 10.21
CA LEU A 349 -8.52 8.24 8.76
C LEU A 349 -9.76 7.67 8.05
N ARG A 350 -10.33 6.58 8.58
CA ARG A 350 -11.61 6.02 8.12
C ARG A 350 -12.70 7.08 8.10
N ARG A 351 -12.87 7.82 9.20
CA ARG A 351 -13.87 8.88 9.31
C ARG A 351 -13.66 9.98 8.27
N VAL A 352 -12.42 10.40 8.04
CA VAL A 352 -12.09 11.40 7.01
C VAL A 352 -12.45 10.84 5.63
N LYS A 353 -12.01 9.63 5.28
CA LYS A 353 -12.28 9.02 3.97
C LYS A 353 -13.79 8.82 3.74
N MET A 354 -14.51 8.28 4.72
CA MET A 354 -15.98 8.12 4.64
C MET A 354 -16.73 9.46 4.48
N SER A 355 -16.17 10.56 4.98
CA SER A 355 -16.80 11.89 4.85
C SER A 355 -16.82 12.42 3.41
N TYR A 356 -16.01 11.86 2.51
CA TYR A 356 -16.00 12.16 1.08
C TYR A 356 -16.91 11.25 0.24
N ARG A 357 -17.68 10.36 0.90
CA ARG A 357 -18.71 9.52 0.28
C ARG A 357 -18.16 8.61 -0.82
N PRO A 358 -17.34 7.62 -0.48
CA PRO A 358 -16.85 6.66 -1.46
C PRO A 358 -18.03 5.99 -2.17
N VAL A 359 -17.93 5.84 -3.49
CA VAL A 359 -18.94 5.19 -4.33
C VAL A 359 -18.64 3.71 -4.53
N LEU A 360 -17.38 3.33 -4.37
CA LEU A 360 -16.90 1.94 -4.45
C LEU A 360 -15.85 1.70 -3.36
N PHE A 361 -15.69 0.43 -3.01
CA PHE A 361 -14.59 -0.07 -2.21
C PHE A 361 -13.80 -1.07 -3.04
N GLY A 362 -12.48 -0.84 -3.14
CA GLY A 362 -11.56 -1.78 -3.75
C GLY A 362 -11.26 -2.89 -2.77
N GLU A 363 -12.05 -3.97 -2.80
CA GLU A 363 -11.88 -5.10 -1.89
C GLU A 363 -10.56 -5.83 -2.16
N LYS A 364 -9.81 -6.07 -1.10
CA LYS A 364 -8.53 -6.77 -1.10
C LYS A 364 -8.55 -7.91 -0.11
N PHE A 365 -7.74 -8.92 -0.38
CA PHE A 365 -7.62 -10.11 0.45
C PHE A 365 -6.17 -10.51 0.60
N THR A 366 -5.87 -11.29 1.63
CA THR A 366 -4.65 -12.06 1.80
C THR A 366 -4.94 -13.53 1.52
N LEU A 367 -3.98 -14.24 0.96
CA LEU A 367 -4.09 -15.65 0.61
C LEU A 367 -2.96 -16.45 1.27
N ARG A 368 -3.31 -17.62 1.85
CA ARG A 368 -2.38 -18.59 2.44
C ARG A 368 -2.79 -20.01 2.08
N HIS A 369 -1.89 -20.98 2.26
CA HIS A 369 -2.29 -22.41 2.25
C HIS A 369 -3.10 -22.75 3.49
N HIS A 370 -4.23 -23.45 3.31
CA HIS A 370 -5.12 -23.84 4.41
C HIS A 370 -4.49 -24.89 5.35
N GLU A 371 -3.74 -25.86 4.80
CA GLU A 371 -3.13 -26.95 5.58
C GLU A 371 -2.06 -26.47 6.58
N GLN A 372 -1.59 -25.22 6.43
CA GLN A 372 -0.52 -24.65 7.25
C GLN A 372 -1.00 -24.13 8.61
N GLN A 373 -2.30 -23.94 8.82
CA GLN A 373 -2.85 -23.55 10.12
C GLN A 373 -2.92 -24.70 11.13
N ALA A 374 -3.10 -25.93 10.66
CA ALA A 374 -3.32 -27.08 11.53
C ALA A 374 -2.09 -27.51 12.35
N THR A 375 -0.89 -27.05 12.01
CA THR A 375 0.36 -27.46 12.70
C THR A 375 0.82 -26.51 13.80
N THR A 376 0.24 -25.32 13.91
CA THR A 376 0.65 -24.32 14.94
C THR A 376 -0.08 -24.52 16.28
N ASP A 377 -1.26 -25.13 16.30
CA ASP A 377 -1.99 -25.40 17.55
C ASP A 377 -1.39 -26.55 18.38
N GLY A 378 -0.36 -27.25 17.88
CA GLY A 378 0.30 -28.38 18.53
C GLY A 378 1.58 -28.07 19.28
N VAL A 379 2.13 -26.87 19.20
CA VAL A 379 3.33 -26.47 19.98
C VAL A 379 2.87 -25.77 21.26
N ALA A 380 2.33 -26.53 22.20
CA ALA A 380 2.27 -26.10 23.58
C ALA A 380 3.71 -25.92 24.09
N PHE A 381 4.10 -24.71 24.37
CA PHE A 381 5.27 -24.45 25.19
C PHE A 381 5.07 -25.18 26.52
N ARG A 382 5.79 -26.28 26.72
CA ARG A 382 6.00 -26.86 28.04
C ARG A 382 7.09 -26.04 28.69
N ASP A 383 6.77 -25.58 29.90
CA ASP A 383 7.57 -24.80 30.86
C ASP A 383 9.05 -25.15 30.91
#